data_71f0e4df880e7072bc1095b292c25613
#
_entry.id   71f0e4df880e7072bc1095b292c25613
#
_cell.length_a   1.000
_cell.length_b   1.000
_cell.length_c   1.000
_cell.angle_alpha   90.00
_cell.angle_beta   90.00
_cell.angle_gamma   90.00
#
_symmetry.space_group_name_H-M   'P 1'
#
loop_
_entity.id
_entity.type
_entity.pdbx_description
1 polymer ?
#
loop_
_entity_poly.entity_id
_entity_poly.type
_entity_poly.pdbx_seq_one_letter_code
_entity_poly.pdbx_strand_id
1 'polypeptide(L)'
;MGGFPGVALLTEEYINFMASNFDRLTVWQDGKKVDFTLEAYSIPGALVQKLTAKDVQVEMTLRFATPRTSLLETKITSNKPLDLVWDGELLEKLEAKEGKPLSDKTIAGEYPDYQRKISATRDGLKVTFGKVRATWDLLTSGESEYQVHKSLPVQTEINGNRFTSKAHINGSTTLYTTYSHLLTAQEVSKEQMQIRDILARPAFYLTASQQRWEEYLKKGLTNPDATPEQTRVAVKAIETLNGNWRSPGGAVKYNTVTPSVTGRWFSGNQTWPWDTWKQAFAMAHFNPDIAKENIRAVFSLQIQPGDSVRPQDVGFVPDLIAWNLSPERGGDGGNWNERNTKPSLAAWSVMEVYNVTQDKTWLAEMYPKLVAYHDWWLRNRDHNGNGVPEYGATRDKAHNTESGEMLFTVKKGDKEETQSGLNNYARVVEKGQYDSLEIPAQVAA
;
A
#
# COMPACT_ATOMS: atom_id res chain seq x y z
N MET A 1 -17.91 -20.93 8.43
CA MET A 1 -17.01 -20.72 7.29
C MET A 1 -15.86 -19.86 7.72
N GLY A 2 -14.64 -20.23 7.37
CA GLY A 2 -13.42 -19.55 7.81
C GLY A 2 -12.57 -19.07 6.63
N GLY A 3 -11.58 -18.24 6.93
CA GLY A 3 -10.63 -17.67 5.98
C GLY A 3 -10.69 -16.15 5.92
N PHE A 4 -9.82 -15.59 5.10
CA PHE A 4 -9.69 -14.13 4.88
C PHE A 4 -10.04 -13.82 3.42
N PRO A 5 -11.32 -13.90 3.05
CA PRO A 5 -11.76 -14.02 1.67
C PRO A 5 -11.71 -12.73 0.85
N GLY A 6 -11.62 -11.58 1.48
CA GLY A 6 -11.50 -10.31 0.78
C GLY A 6 -10.08 -10.10 0.26
N VAL A 7 -9.91 -10.08 -1.07
CA VAL A 7 -8.61 -9.87 -1.70
C VAL A 7 -8.60 -8.56 -2.45
N ALA A 8 -7.69 -7.67 -2.03
CA ALA A 8 -7.40 -6.41 -2.69
C ALA A 8 -5.92 -6.37 -3.08
N LEU A 9 -5.66 -5.98 -4.31
CA LEU A 9 -4.33 -5.98 -4.92
C LEU A 9 -3.94 -4.57 -5.37
N LEU A 10 -2.65 -4.31 -5.37
CA LEU A 10 -2.08 -3.13 -6.00
C LEU A 10 -1.72 -3.48 -7.45
N THR A 11 -2.64 -3.24 -8.34
CA THR A 11 -2.50 -3.61 -9.75
C THR A 11 -2.18 -2.42 -10.64
N GLU A 12 -2.54 -1.23 -10.20
CA GLU A 12 -2.30 0.05 -10.87
C GLU A 12 -1.99 1.14 -9.83
N GLU A 13 -2.33 2.38 -10.13
CA GLU A 13 -2.24 3.51 -9.21
C GLU A 13 -3.02 3.28 -7.92
N TYR A 14 -4.14 2.58 -8.03
CA TYR A 14 -5.09 2.40 -6.95
C TYR A 14 -5.25 0.93 -6.57
N ILE A 15 -5.78 0.73 -5.37
CA ILE A 15 -6.17 -0.60 -4.93
C ILE A 15 -7.30 -1.15 -5.82
N ASN A 16 -7.15 -2.41 -6.23
CA ASN A 16 -8.15 -3.15 -6.97
C ASN A 16 -8.69 -4.29 -6.12
N PHE A 17 -10.00 -4.39 -6.02
CA PHE A 17 -10.65 -5.50 -5.34
C PHE A 17 -10.81 -6.69 -6.30
N MET A 18 -10.01 -7.72 -6.10
CA MET A 18 -10.05 -8.93 -6.90
C MET A 18 -11.24 -9.82 -6.53
N ALA A 19 -11.52 -9.93 -5.25
CA ALA A 19 -12.58 -10.80 -4.74
C ALA A 19 -13.09 -10.33 -3.38
N SER A 20 -14.38 -10.52 -3.10
CA SER A 20 -14.97 -10.43 -1.76
C SER A 20 -15.08 -11.80 -1.09
N ASN A 21 -15.01 -12.88 -1.89
CA ASN A 21 -15.03 -14.26 -1.45
C ASN A 21 -14.01 -15.04 -2.25
N PHE A 22 -12.85 -15.34 -1.67
CA PHE A 22 -11.77 -16.06 -2.32
C PHE A 22 -11.09 -17.02 -1.35
N ASP A 23 -10.98 -18.29 -1.73
CA ASP A 23 -10.37 -19.36 -0.93
C ASP A 23 -10.99 -19.51 0.48
N ARG A 24 -12.31 -19.41 0.57
CA ARG A 24 -13.06 -19.53 1.83
C ARG A 24 -13.28 -20.98 2.20
N LEU A 25 -12.81 -21.38 3.38
CA LEU A 25 -12.90 -22.74 3.90
C LEU A 25 -14.30 -23.06 4.45
N THR A 26 -14.87 -24.15 3.97
CA THR A 26 -16.02 -24.85 4.52
C THR A 26 -15.59 -26.28 4.89
N VAL A 27 -16.01 -26.76 6.06
CA VAL A 27 -15.68 -28.09 6.57
C VAL A 27 -16.92 -28.97 6.57
N TRP A 28 -16.76 -30.21 6.11
CA TRP A 28 -17.82 -31.21 6.07
C TRP A 28 -17.41 -32.43 6.88
N GLN A 29 -18.33 -33.00 7.64
CA GLN A 29 -18.14 -34.22 8.42
C GLN A 29 -19.34 -35.14 8.20
N ASP A 30 -19.08 -36.40 7.88
CA ASP A 30 -20.12 -37.39 7.60
C ASP A 30 -21.16 -36.91 6.55
N GLY A 31 -20.68 -36.20 5.49
CA GLY A 31 -21.52 -35.66 4.41
C GLY A 31 -22.33 -34.42 4.78
N LYS A 32 -22.18 -33.87 5.98
CA LYS A 32 -22.88 -32.66 6.46
C LYS A 32 -21.91 -31.53 6.70
N LYS A 33 -22.33 -30.34 6.30
CA LYS A 33 -21.58 -29.10 6.58
C LYS A 33 -21.54 -28.85 8.09
N VAL A 34 -20.36 -28.57 8.62
CA VAL A 34 -20.17 -28.21 10.01
C VAL A 34 -20.49 -26.71 10.21
N ASP A 35 -21.39 -26.43 11.14
CA ASP A 35 -21.73 -25.07 11.55
C ASP A 35 -20.83 -24.65 12.71
N PHE A 36 -20.15 -23.53 12.53
CA PHE A 36 -19.19 -22.99 13.50
C PHE A 36 -19.68 -21.69 14.12
N THR A 37 -19.35 -21.51 15.40
CA THR A 37 -19.22 -20.18 16.00
C THR A 37 -17.87 -19.60 15.59
N LEU A 38 -17.86 -18.35 15.12
CA LEU A 38 -16.66 -17.63 14.65
C LEU A 38 -16.28 -16.56 15.65
N GLU A 39 -15.02 -16.58 16.08
CA GLU A 39 -14.31 -15.47 16.69
C GLU A 39 -13.22 -14.99 15.72
N ALA A 40 -13.15 -13.68 15.45
CA ALA A 40 -12.14 -13.10 14.57
C ALA A 40 -11.56 -11.83 15.19
N TYR A 41 -10.23 -11.73 15.19
CA TYR A 41 -9.51 -10.57 15.73
C TYR A 41 -8.14 -10.38 15.05
N SER A 42 -7.55 -9.21 15.25
CA SER A 42 -6.16 -8.92 14.84
C SER A 42 -5.27 -8.83 16.07
N ILE A 43 -4.04 -9.26 15.90
CA ILE A 43 -2.92 -9.01 16.79
C ILE A 43 -1.79 -8.41 15.97
N PRO A 44 -0.79 -7.76 16.57
CA PRO A 44 0.31 -7.20 15.80
C PRO A 44 0.92 -8.20 14.82
N GLY A 45 0.82 -7.88 13.52
CA GLY A 45 1.32 -8.70 12.43
C GLY A 45 0.54 -9.98 12.11
N ALA A 46 -0.65 -10.17 12.66
CA ALA A 46 -1.48 -11.32 12.30
C ALA A 46 -2.99 -11.03 12.33
N LEU A 47 -3.70 -11.75 11.45
CA LEU A 47 -5.15 -11.90 11.54
C LEU A 47 -5.44 -13.31 12.03
N VAL A 48 -6.36 -13.43 13.00
CA VAL A 48 -6.71 -14.70 13.64
C VAL A 48 -8.20 -14.95 13.52
N GLN A 49 -8.54 -16.20 13.22
CA GLN A 49 -9.92 -16.70 13.29
C GLN A 49 -9.94 -18.01 14.08
N LYS A 50 -10.93 -18.13 14.96
CA LYS A 50 -11.25 -19.36 15.67
C LYS A 50 -12.67 -19.77 15.34
N LEU A 51 -12.81 -20.96 14.80
CA LEU A 51 -14.09 -21.57 14.48
C LEU A 51 -14.28 -22.77 15.41
N THR A 52 -15.35 -22.74 16.17
CA THR A 52 -15.65 -23.77 17.18
C THR A 52 -16.98 -24.42 16.87
N ALA A 53 -16.96 -25.75 16.77
CA ALA A 53 -18.12 -26.62 16.74
C ALA A 53 -17.96 -27.71 17.80
N LYS A 54 -18.99 -28.56 18.00
CA LYS A 54 -18.98 -29.60 19.04
C LYS A 54 -17.78 -30.55 18.92
N ASP A 55 -17.50 -31.04 17.71
CA ASP A 55 -16.50 -32.09 17.47
C ASP A 55 -15.35 -31.63 16.56
N VAL A 56 -15.36 -30.36 16.15
CA VAL A 56 -14.35 -29.78 15.24
C VAL A 56 -13.98 -28.37 15.71
N GLN A 57 -12.68 -28.12 15.78
CA GLN A 57 -12.15 -26.79 16.00
C GLN A 57 -11.19 -26.45 14.87
N VAL A 58 -11.23 -25.19 14.40
CA VAL A 58 -10.31 -24.67 13.39
C VAL A 58 -9.74 -23.35 13.88
N GLU A 59 -8.42 -23.26 13.99
CA GLU A 59 -7.72 -21.99 14.25
C GLU A 59 -6.91 -21.61 13.01
N MET A 60 -7.12 -20.38 12.54
CA MET A 60 -6.47 -19.83 11.35
C MET A 60 -5.67 -18.60 11.73
N THR A 61 -4.38 -18.57 11.37
CA THR A 61 -3.50 -17.42 11.61
C THR A 61 -2.81 -17.02 10.33
N LEU A 62 -3.06 -15.81 9.87
CA LEU A 62 -2.47 -15.24 8.65
C LEU A 62 -1.37 -14.24 9.01
N ARG A 63 -0.16 -14.44 8.44
CA ARG A 63 1.01 -13.56 8.59
C ARG A 63 1.73 -13.36 7.26
N PHE A 64 2.45 -12.26 7.10
CA PHE A 64 3.39 -12.12 5.98
C PHE A 64 4.68 -12.91 6.23
N ALA A 65 5.02 -13.79 5.29
CA ALA A 65 6.29 -14.53 5.26
C ALA A 65 7.37 -13.76 4.48
N THR A 66 7.00 -13.14 3.35
CA THR A 66 7.87 -12.30 2.52
C THR A 66 7.12 -11.01 2.16
N PRO A 67 7.76 -10.00 1.52
CA PRO A 67 7.06 -8.82 1.00
C PRO A 67 5.98 -9.14 -0.06
N ARG A 68 6.03 -10.32 -0.68
CA ARG A 68 5.09 -10.72 -1.74
C ARG A 68 4.15 -11.85 -1.35
N THR A 69 4.45 -12.56 -0.26
CA THR A 69 3.73 -13.78 0.12
C THR A 69 3.27 -13.73 1.57
N SER A 70 1.99 -13.93 1.79
CA SER A 70 1.44 -14.22 3.11
C SER A 70 1.29 -15.73 3.32
N LEU A 71 1.40 -16.17 4.57
CA LEU A 71 1.30 -17.56 5.01
C LEU A 71 0.13 -17.68 5.99
N LEU A 72 -0.81 -18.55 5.66
CA LEU A 72 -1.92 -18.94 6.51
C LEU A 72 -1.63 -20.30 7.13
N GLU A 73 -1.54 -20.34 8.45
CA GLU A 73 -1.58 -21.57 9.24
C GLU A 73 -3.04 -21.89 9.57
N THR A 74 -3.47 -23.12 9.31
CA THR A 74 -4.81 -23.63 9.64
C THR A 74 -4.67 -24.89 10.48
N LYS A 75 -4.89 -24.78 11.79
CA LYS A 75 -4.91 -25.90 12.73
C LYS A 75 -6.31 -26.44 12.83
N ILE A 76 -6.48 -27.71 12.53
CA ILE A 76 -7.77 -28.41 12.59
C ILE A 76 -7.66 -29.49 13.67
N THR A 77 -8.61 -29.48 14.60
CA THR A 77 -8.75 -30.52 15.62
C THR A 77 -10.06 -31.27 15.39
N SER A 78 -9.98 -32.57 15.14
CA SER A 78 -11.14 -33.45 14.94
C SER A 78 -10.75 -34.89 15.24
N ASN A 79 -11.70 -35.67 15.80
CA ASN A 79 -11.54 -37.12 16.04
C ASN A 79 -12.07 -37.94 14.86
N LYS A 80 -12.58 -37.31 13.80
CA LYS A 80 -13.15 -37.96 12.63
C LYS A 80 -12.53 -37.42 11.36
N PRO A 81 -12.63 -38.19 10.26
CA PRO A 81 -12.31 -37.66 8.93
C PRO A 81 -13.16 -36.44 8.55
N LEU A 82 -12.59 -35.54 7.78
CA LEU A 82 -13.25 -34.32 7.31
C LEU A 82 -12.97 -34.11 5.81
N ASP A 83 -13.98 -33.58 5.13
CA ASP A 83 -13.81 -33.05 3.80
C ASP A 83 -13.70 -31.53 3.88
N LEU A 84 -12.64 -30.98 3.32
CA LEU A 84 -12.34 -29.57 3.28
C LEU A 84 -12.68 -29.03 1.91
N VAL A 85 -13.44 -27.95 1.87
CA VAL A 85 -13.85 -27.32 0.62
C VAL A 85 -13.49 -25.84 0.70
N TRP A 86 -12.67 -25.38 -0.24
CA TRP A 86 -12.37 -23.97 -0.45
C TRP A 86 -13.10 -23.49 -1.69
N ASP A 87 -13.84 -22.41 -1.58
CA ASP A 87 -14.56 -21.80 -2.69
C ASP A 87 -14.23 -20.31 -2.84
N GLY A 88 -14.44 -19.78 -4.04
CA GLY A 88 -14.26 -18.38 -4.32
C GLY A 88 -14.66 -17.97 -5.72
N GLU A 89 -14.76 -16.65 -5.91
CA GLU A 89 -15.06 -16.05 -7.20
C GLU A 89 -14.34 -14.70 -7.38
N LEU A 90 -14.01 -14.39 -8.63
CA LEU A 90 -13.51 -13.07 -9.00
C LEU A 90 -14.69 -12.09 -9.09
N LEU A 91 -14.52 -10.90 -8.57
CA LEU A 91 -15.52 -9.84 -8.67
C LEU A 91 -15.64 -9.35 -10.12
N GLU A 92 -16.85 -9.33 -10.63
CA GLU A 92 -17.18 -8.65 -11.88
C GLU A 92 -17.57 -7.19 -11.63
N LYS A 93 -18.27 -6.95 -10.51
CA LYS A 93 -18.69 -5.62 -10.04
C LYS A 93 -18.51 -5.52 -8.54
N LEU A 94 -18.15 -4.35 -8.04
CA LEU A 94 -18.20 -4.05 -6.63
C LEU A 94 -19.56 -3.40 -6.31
N GLU A 95 -20.36 -4.06 -5.49
CA GLU A 95 -21.63 -3.49 -5.00
C GLU A 95 -21.38 -2.73 -3.71
N ALA A 96 -21.99 -1.54 -3.60
CA ALA A 96 -22.00 -0.79 -2.36
C ALA A 96 -22.82 -1.54 -1.28
N LYS A 97 -22.51 -1.30 0.00
CA LYS A 97 -23.18 -1.94 1.17
C LYS A 97 -24.71 -1.87 1.17
N GLU A 98 -25.32 -1.02 0.36
CA GLU A 98 -26.77 -0.83 0.26
C GLU A 98 -27.37 -1.33 -1.05
N GLY A 99 -26.68 -2.23 -1.76
CA GLY A 99 -27.16 -2.77 -3.04
C GLY A 99 -27.11 -1.79 -4.21
N LYS A 100 -26.52 -0.61 -4.03
CA LYS A 100 -26.25 0.31 -5.14
C LYS A 100 -24.88 -0.04 -5.72
N PRO A 101 -24.76 -0.27 -7.02
CA PRO A 101 -23.47 -0.46 -7.64
C PRO A 101 -22.64 0.80 -7.40
N LEU A 102 -21.39 0.65 -6.97
CA LEU A 102 -20.39 1.71 -7.12
C LEU A 102 -20.42 2.10 -8.59
N SER A 103 -20.53 3.40 -8.89
CA SER A 103 -20.78 3.87 -10.23
C SER A 103 -19.86 3.17 -11.24
N ASP A 104 -20.37 2.89 -12.44
CA ASP A 104 -19.63 2.26 -13.54
C ASP A 104 -18.28 2.94 -13.85
N LYS A 105 -18.15 4.24 -13.53
CA LYS A 105 -16.87 4.96 -13.60
C LYS A 105 -15.83 4.47 -12.59
N THR A 106 -16.26 3.97 -11.43
CA THR A 106 -15.34 3.60 -10.35
C THR A 106 -14.77 2.20 -10.52
N ILE A 107 -15.43 1.32 -11.27
CA ILE A 107 -15.00 -0.07 -11.44
C ILE A 107 -14.99 -0.51 -12.89
N ALA A 108 -16.06 -0.29 -13.67
CA ALA A 108 -16.11 -0.70 -15.07
C ALA A 108 -15.45 0.30 -16.01
N GLY A 109 -15.43 1.61 -15.67
CA GLY A 109 -14.78 2.63 -16.49
C GLY A 109 -13.30 2.81 -16.17
N GLU A 110 -12.90 2.63 -14.91
CA GLU A 110 -11.50 2.78 -14.47
C GLU A 110 -10.79 1.42 -14.32
N TYR A 111 -11.54 0.36 -14.07
CA TYR A 111 -11.02 -1.00 -13.93
C TYR A 111 -11.84 -1.91 -14.83
N PRO A 112 -11.78 -1.72 -16.16
CA PRO A 112 -12.41 -2.65 -17.08
C PRO A 112 -11.83 -4.04 -16.83
N ASP A 113 -12.53 -5.03 -17.28
CA ASP A 113 -12.08 -6.40 -17.29
C ASP A 113 -10.56 -6.53 -17.44
N TYR A 114 -9.88 -6.87 -16.33
CA TYR A 114 -8.44 -7.10 -16.32
C TYR A 114 -8.05 -8.37 -17.05
N GLN A 115 -8.97 -8.96 -17.85
CA GLN A 115 -8.80 -10.23 -18.51
C GLN A 115 -8.28 -11.30 -17.55
N ARG A 116 -8.86 -11.32 -16.35
CA ARG A 116 -8.46 -12.23 -15.29
C ARG A 116 -8.89 -13.65 -15.64
N LYS A 117 -8.00 -14.59 -15.40
CA LYS A 117 -8.26 -16.00 -15.63
C LYS A 117 -7.79 -16.84 -14.46
N ILE A 118 -8.69 -17.65 -13.91
CA ILE A 118 -8.34 -18.66 -12.91
C ILE A 118 -7.83 -19.91 -13.61
N SER A 119 -6.77 -20.51 -13.08
CA SER A 119 -6.24 -21.79 -13.53
C SER A 119 -5.89 -22.65 -12.32
N ALA A 120 -6.22 -23.94 -12.35
CA ALA A 120 -5.87 -24.89 -11.32
C ALA A 120 -4.39 -25.24 -11.38
N THR A 121 -3.77 -25.46 -10.21
CA THR A 121 -2.46 -26.06 -10.04
C THR A 121 -2.62 -27.36 -9.24
N ARG A 122 -1.54 -28.13 -9.07
CA ARG A 122 -1.58 -29.38 -8.31
C ARG A 122 -2.00 -29.18 -6.85
N ASP A 123 -1.59 -28.08 -6.25
CA ASP A 123 -1.72 -27.75 -4.85
C ASP A 123 -2.50 -26.46 -4.58
N GLY A 124 -3.22 -25.95 -5.57
CA GLY A 124 -4.01 -24.76 -5.45
C GLY A 124 -4.48 -24.19 -6.77
N LEU A 125 -4.29 -22.90 -6.95
CA LEU A 125 -4.71 -22.19 -8.15
C LEU A 125 -3.87 -20.92 -8.38
N LYS A 126 -3.97 -20.38 -9.59
CA LYS A 126 -3.45 -19.07 -9.92
C LYS A 126 -4.47 -18.23 -10.70
N VAL A 127 -4.39 -16.92 -10.52
CA VAL A 127 -5.09 -15.93 -11.33
C VAL A 127 -4.06 -15.17 -12.13
N THR A 128 -4.22 -15.15 -13.45
CA THR A 128 -3.42 -14.34 -14.36
C THR A 128 -4.20 -13.10 -14.74
N PHE A 129 -3.48 -12.03 -15.06
CA PHE A 129 -4.02 -10.76 -15.52
C PHE A 129 -3.58 -10.54 -16.96
N GLY A 130 -4.54 -10.25 -17.84
CA GLY A 130 -4.24 -9.80 -19.19
C GLY A 130 -3.87 -8.32 -19.21
N LYS A 131 -3.94 -7.72 -20.39
CA LYS A 131 -3.65 -6.31 -20.59
C LYS A 131 -4.67 -5.44 -19.86
N VAL A 132 -4.19 -4.60 -18.93
CA VAL A 132 -5.03 -3.69 -18.13
C VAL A 132 -5.13 -2.32 -18.79
N ARG A 133 -4.02 -1.61 -18.93
CA ARG A 133 -3.92 -0.32 -19.65
C ARG A 133 -2.72 -0.34 -20.60
N ALA A 134 -2.82 0.43 -21.69
CA ALA A 134 -1.77 0.46 -22.71
C ALA A 134 -0.44 1.02 -22.21
N THR A 135 -0.49 1.87 -21.20
CA THR A 135 0.64 2.64 -20.68
C THR A 135 1.18 2.12 -19.34
N TRP A 136 0.60 1.04 -18.81
CA TRP A 136 1.04 0.45 -17.55
C TRP A 136 1.81 -0.84 -17.77
N ASP A 137 3.13 -0.78 -17.73
CA ASP A 137 3.99 -1.89 -18.08
C ASP A 137 3.93 -3.08 -17.11
N LEU A 138 3.68 -2.84 -15.82
CA LEU A 138 3.68 -3.89 -14.80
C LEU A 138 2.57 -4.94 -14.97
N LEU A 139 1.41 -4.54 -15.52
CA LEU A 139 0.29 -5.44 -15.75
C LEU A 139 -0.01 -5.70 -17.22
N THR A 140 0.37 -4.79 -18.10
CA THR A 140 0.15 -4.93 -19.54
C THR A 140 1.01 -6.01 -20.17
N SER A 141 2.09 -6.42 -19.51
CA SER A 141 2.93 -7.54 -19.94
C SER A 141 2.20 -8.89 -19.92
N GLY A 142 1.11 -9.03 -19.15
CA GLY A 142 0.46 -10.29 -18.89
C GLY A 142 1.24 -11.24 -17.97
N GLU A 143 2.33 -10.76 -17.36
CA GLU A 143 3.21 -11.55 -16.50
C GLU A 143 2.76 -11.57 -15.02
N SER A 144 1.88 -10.64 -14.62
CA SER A 144 1.41 -10.57 -13.25
C SER A 144 0.53 -11.77 -12.88
N GLU A 145 0.76 -12.31 -11.70
CA GLU A 145 0.01 -13.46 -11.19
C GLU A 145 -0.36 -13.26 -9.71
N TYR A 146 -1.56 -13.73 -9.35
CA TYR A 146 -1.91 -14.01 -7.97
C TYR A 146 -1.96 -15.53 -7.79
N GLN A 147 -1.21 -16.06 -6.82
CA GLN A 147 -1.04 -17.50 -6.63
C GLN A 147 -1.50 -17.94 -5.25
N VAL A 148 -2.13 -19.10 -5.18
CA VAL A 148 -2.49 -19.81 -3.95
C VAL A 148 -1.89 -21.20 -4.00
N HIS A 149 -1.08 -21.55 -3.00
CA HIS A 149 -0.51 -22.88 -2.84
C HIS A 149 -0.81 -23.43 -1.46
N LYS A 150 -1.20 -24.69 -1.38
CA LYS A 150 -1.53 -25.40 -0.14
C LYS A 150 -0.50 -26.50 0.14
N SER A 151 -0.28 -26.79 1.41
CA SER A 151 0.64 -27.87 1.85
C SER A 151 0.16 -29.29 1.57
N LEU A 152 -1.02 -29.43 0.94
CA LEU A 152 -1.58 -30.70 0.50
C LEU A 152 -2.13 -30.58 -0.92
N PRO A 153 -2.18 -31.69 -1.69
CA PRO A 153 -2.84 -31.68 -2.99
C PRO A 153 -4.34 -31.39 -2.86
N VAL A 154 -4.89 -30.64 -3.80
CA VAL A 154 -6.32 -30.34 -3.88
C VAL A 154 -6.87 -30.67 -5.26
N GLN A 155 -8.13 -31.06 -5.30
CA GLN A 155 -8.88 -31.19 -6.56
C GLN A 155 -9.63 -29.89 -6.80
N THR A 156 -9.25 -29.16 -7.83
CA THR A 156 -9.84 -27.85 -8.14
C THR A 156 -10.68 -27.91 -9.42
N GLU A 157 -11.94 -27.56 -9.29
CA GLU A 157 -12.89 -27.36 -10.39
C GLU A 157 -13.07 -25.86 -10.63
N ILE A 158 -13.04 -25.44 -11.90
CA ILE A 158 -13.17 -24.04 -12.31
C ILE A 158 -14.38 -23.91 -13.23
N ASN A 159 -15.23 -22.93 -12.95
CA ASN A 159 -16.37 -22.58 -13.77
C ASN A 159 -16.42 -21.05 -13.97
N GLY A 160 -15.88 -20.58 -15.09
CA GLY A 160 -15.74 -19.15 -15.38
C GLY A 160 -14.89 -18.44 -14.31
N ASN A 161 -15.48 -17.48 -13.62
CA ASN A 161 -14.86 -16.71 -12.54
C ASN A 161 -14.92 -17.37 -11.16
N ARG A 162 -15.49 -18.59 -11.07
CA ARG A 162 -15.65 -19.34 -9.80
C ARG A 162 -14.76 -20.56 -9.78
N PHE A 163 -14.36 -20.94 -8.58
CA PHE A 163 -13.66 -22.18 -8.33
C PHE A 163 -14.12 -22.87 -7.05
N THR A 164 -13.89 -24.18 -7.01
CA THR A 164 -14.04 -24.99 -5.80
C THR A 164 -12.85 -25.94 -5.74
N SER A 165 -12.13 -25.92 -4.62
CA SER A 165 -11.01 -26.84 -4.32
C SER A 165 -11.40 -27.76 -3.18
N LYS A 166 -11.09 -29.05 -3.28
CA LYS A 166 -11.46 -30.08 -2.30
C LYS A 166 -10.25 -30.89 -1.86
N ALA A 167 -10.22 -31.24 -0.58
CA ALA A 167 -9.29 -32.20 0.00
C ALA A 167 -9.94 -32.99 1.11
N HIS A 168 -9.44 -34.21 1.37
CA HIS A 168 -9.85 -35.06 2.47
C HIS A 168 -8.74 -35.16 3.52
N ILE A 169 -9.08 -35.16 4.80
CA ILE A 169 -8.17 -35.35 5.94
C ILE A 169 -8.73 -36.38 6.92
N ASN A 170 -7.84 -37.18 7.55
CA ASN A 170 -8.23 -38.27 8.42
C ASN A 170 -8.30 -37.91 9.91
N GLY A 171 -8.56 -36.64 10.24
CA GLY A 171 -8.64 -36.15 11.62
C GLY A 171 -7.84 -34.87 11.82
N SER A 172 -7.31 -34.68 13.03
CA SER A 172 -6.53 -33.49 13.39
C SER A 172 -5.31 -33.31 12.50
N THR A 173 -5.11 -32.09 12.01
CA THR A 173 -3.96 -31.74 11.14
C THR A 173 -3.67 -30.25 11.18
N THR A 174 -2.48 -29.87 10.76
CA THR A 174 -2.12 -28.48 10.47
C THR A 174 -1.82 -28.32 8.99
N LEU A 175 -2.48 -27.39 8.35
CA LEU A 175 -2.32 -27.05 6.94
C LEU A 175 -1.72 -25.67 6.79
N TYR A 176 -1.00 -25.48 5.72
CA TYR A 176 -0.41 -24.20 5.36
C TYR A 176 -0.86 -23.79 3.96
N THR A 177 -1.20 -22.52 3.81
CA THR A 177 -1.55 -21.92 2.52
C THR A 177 -0.75 -20.65 2.32
N THR A 178 -0.16 -20.49 1.15
CA THR A 178 0.47 -19.22 0.75
C THR A 178 -0.40 -18.46 -0.24
N TYR A 179 -0.42 -17.15 -0.10
CA TYR A 179 -1.06 -16.22 -1.02
C TYR A 179 -0.01 -15.22 -1.49
N SER A 180 0.24 -15.15 -2.79
CA SER A 180 1.29 -14.32 -3.37
C SER A 180 0.75 -13.44 -4.49
N HIS A 181 1.10 -12.16 -4.49
CA HIS A 181 0.86 -11.26 -5.63
C HIS A 181 2.19 -10.85 -6.24
N LEU A 182 2.39 -11.19 -7.49
CA LEU A 182 3.64 -11.08 -8.23
C LEU A 182 3.41 -10.25 -9.49
N LEU A 183 4.28 -9.29 -9.75
CA LEU A 183 4.05 -8.28 -10.79
C LEU A 183 4.73 -8.61 -12.12
N THR A 184 5.85 -9.35 -12.07
CA THR A 184 6.65 -9.66 -13.25
C THR A 184 7.04 -11.14 -13.29
N ALA A 185 7.39 -11.66 -14.47
CA ALA A 185 7.90 -13.02 -14.64
C ALA A 185 9.15 -13.29 -13.77
N GLN A 186 9.98 -12.29 -13.56
CA GLN A 186 11.14 -12.41 -12.68
C GLN A 186 10.71 -12.59 -11.21
N GLU A 187 9.72 -11.83 -10.73
CA GLU A 187 9.16 -12.02 -9.38
C GLU A 187 8.51 -13.40 -9.24
N VAL A 188 7.75 -13.85 -10.27
CA VAL A 188 7.15 -15.19 -10.29
C VAL A 188 8.22 -16.26 -10.13
N SER A 189 9.28 -16.20 -10.92
CA SER A 189 10.38 -17.18 -10.87
C SER A 189 11.09 -17.20 -9.51
N LYS A 190 11.40 -16.01 -8.97
CA LYS A 190 12.07 -15.87 -7.67
C LYS A 190 11.20 -16.36 -6.52
N GLU A 191 9.94 -15.93 -6.49
CA GLU A 191 9.03 -16.23 -5.37
C GLU A 191 8.59 -17.68 -5.36
N GLN A 192 8.56 -18.39 -6.48
CA GLN A 192 8.29 -19.83 -6.52
C GLN A 192 9.27 -20.65 -5.66
N MET A 193 10.55 -20.26 -5.62
CA MET A 193 11.52 -20.91 -4.72
C MET A 193 11.19 -20.60 -3.26
N GLN A 194 10.83 -19.36 -2.96
CA GLN A 194 10.43 -18.95 -1.62
C GLN A 194 9.16 -19.65 -1.16
N ILE A 195 8.13 -19.75 -2.01
CA ILE A 195 6.88 -20.46 -1.70
C ILE A 195 7.14 -21.93 -1.32
N ARG A 196 8.00 -22.62 -2.07
CA ARG A 196 8.38 -23.99 -1.74
C ARG A 196 9.08 -24.10 -0.39
N ASP A 197 9.99 -23.18 -0.10
CA ASP A 197 10.71 -23.13 1.16
C ASP A 197 9.77 -22.76 2.33
N ILE A 198 8.86 -21.81 2.14
CA ILE A 198 7.83 -21.45 3.11
C ILE A 198 6.97 -22.67 3.48
N LEU A 199 6.48 -23.42 2.49
CA LEU A 199 5.65 -24.59 2.70
C LEU A 199 6.44 -25.78 3.28
N ALA A 200 7.74 -25.86 3.04
CA ALA A 200 8.61 -26.87 3.62
C ALA A 200 9.02 -26.57 5.07
N ARG A 201 9.13 -25.29 5.43
CA ARG A 201 9.58 -24.83 6.76
C ARG A 201 8.66 -23.74 7.34
N PRO A 202 7.35 -23.96 7.41
CA PRO A 202 6.38 -22.91 7.74
C PRO A 202 6.61 -22.31 9.14
N ALA A 203 6.98 -23.14 10.13
CA ALA A 203 7.27 -22.69 11.49
C ALA A 203 8.40 -21.64 11.54
N PHE A 204 9.42 -21.77 10.70
CA PHE A 204 10.49 -20.78 10.60
C PHE A 204 9.95 -19.40 10.20
N TYR A 205 9.12 -19.33 9.16
CA TYR A 205 8.55 -18.09 8.66
C TYR A 205 7.53 -17.47 9.61
N LEU A 206 6.70 -18.29 10.26
CA LEU A 206 5.74 -17.81 11.27
C LEU A 206 6.47 -17.22 12.47
N THR A 207 7.50 -17.91 12.98
CA THR A 207 8.33 -17.43 14.10
C THR A 207 9.08 -16.16 13.73
N ALA A 208 9.71 -16.11 12.56
CA ALA A 208 10.42 -14.93 12.08
C ALA A 208 9.49 -13.71 11.94
N SER A 209 8.27 -13.92 11.42
CA SER A 209 7.26 -12.86 11.34
C SER A 209 6.83 -12.37 12.73
N GLN A 210 6.61 -13.28 13.67
CA GLN A 210 6.24 -12.92 15.04
C GLN A 210 7.37 -12.13 15.73
N GLN A 211 8.60 -12.62 15.68
CA GLN A 211 9.77 -11.96 16.27
C GLN A 211 9.99 -10.56 15.72
N ARG A 212 9.80 -10.37 14.41
CA ARG A 212 9.87 -9.06 13.78
C ARG A 212 8.88 -8.06 14.38
N TRP A 213 7.64 -8.49 14.63
CA TRP A 213 6.63 -7.64 15.25
C TRP A 213 6.89 -7.40 16.74
N GLU A 214 7.38 -8.40 17.46
CA GLU A 214 7.82 -8.24 18.86
C GLU A 214 8.93 -7.18 18.98
N GLU A 215 9.88 -7.17 18.04
CA GLU A 215 10.93 -6.16 17.99
C GLU A 215 10.38 -4.75 17.69
N TYR A 216 9.40 -4.62 16.78
CA TYR A 216 8.75 -3.33 16.57
C TYR A 216 8.06 -2.81 17.83
N LEU A 217 7.32 -3.66 18.51
CA LEU A 217 6.65 -3.29 19.76
C LEU A 217 7.66 -2.95 20.85
N LYS A 218 8.69 -3.74 21.03
CA LYS A 218 9.75 -3.51 22.01
C LYS A 218 10.45 -2.16 21.81
N LYS A 219 10.72 -1.81 20.55
CA LYS A 219 11.37 -0.52 20.22
C LYS A 219 10.41 0.68 20.33
N GLY A 220 9.14 0.50 19.98
CA GLY A 220 8.17 1.59 19.96
C GLY A 220 7.45 1.84 21.28
N LEU A 221 7.40 0.85 22.18
CA LEU A 221 6.70 0.94 23.47
C LEU A 221 7.73 1.12 24.62
N THR A 222 8.36 2.27 24.69
CA THR A 222 9.47 2.54 25.63
C THR A 222 9.05 3.30 26.88
N ASN A 223 7.82 3.85 26.93
CA ASN A 223 7.36 4.60 28.09
C ASN A 223 6.79 3.64 29.16
N PRO A 224 7.48 3.46 30.32
CA PRO A 224 7.01 2.58 31.38
C PRO A 224 5.76 3.12 32.11
N ASP A 225 5.51 4.42 32.02
CA ASP A 225 4.40 5.09 32.68
C ASP A 225 3.17 5.23 31.77
N ALA A 226 3.19 4.62 30.59
CA ALA A 226 2.07 4.67 29.65
C ALA A 226 0.85 3.94 30.20
N THR A 227 -0.32 4.58 30.13
CA THR A 227 -1.57 3.91 30.48
C THR A 227 -1.91 2.79 29.46
N PRO A 228 -2.79 1.83 29.83
CA PRO A 228 -3.25 0.80 28.88
C PRO A 228 -3.85 1.40 27.59
N GLU A 229 -4.54 2.53 27.69
CA GLU A 229 -5.12 3.25 26.55
C GLU A 229 -4.05 3.84 25.65
N GLN A 230 -3.06 4.52 26.21
CA GLN A 230 -1.91 5.05 25.47
C GLN A 230 -1.13 3.93 24.78
N THR A 231 -0.89 2.82 25.47
CA THR A 231 -0.25 1.64 24.90
C THR A 231 -1.05 1.08 23.72
N ARG A 232 -2.38 0.95 23.83
CA ARG A 232 -3.21 0.49 22.70
C ARG A 232 -3.13 1.44 21.51
N VAL A 233 -3.15 2.75 21.73
CA VAL A 233 -3.01 3.74 20.65
C VAL A 233 -1.64 3.60 19.98
N ALA A 234 -0.56 3.46 20.75
CA ALA A 234 0.79 3.28 20.22
C ALA A 234 0.92 1.97 19.40
N VAL A 235 0.39 0.87 19.91
CA VAL A 235 0.34 -0.40 19.16
C VAL A 235 -0.40 -0.23 17.85
N LYS A 236 -1.55 0.45 17.87
CA LYS A 236 -2.36 0.68 16.66
C LYS A 236 -1.67 1.59 15.66
N ALA A 237 -0.92 2.58 16.11
CA ALA A 237 -0.09 3.43 15.25
C ALA A 237 1.02 2.62 14.55
N ILE A 238 1.71 1.74 15.29
CA ILE A 238 2.73 0.83 14.75
C ILE A 238 2.12 -0.13 13.72
N GLU A 239 0.96 -0.72 14.02
CA GLU A 239 0.22 -1.58 13.08
C GLU A 239 -0.18 -0.83 11.81
N THR A 240 -0.68 0.40 11.93
CA THR A 240 -1.13 1.21 10.80
C THR A 240 0.03 1.57 9.88
N LEU A 241 1.13 2.06 10.41
CA LEU A 241 2.30 2.43 9.60
C LEU A 241 2.93 1.23 8.91
N ASN A 242 3.10 0.11 9.62
CA ASN A 242 3.58 -1.13 8.98
C ASN A 242 2.56 -1.71 7.98
N GLY A 243 1.27 -1.58 8.23
CA GLY A 243 0.20 -1.98 7.29
C GLY A 243 0.20 -1.15 6.01
N ASN A 244 0.64 0.09 6.09
CA ASN A 244 0.77 1.00 4.95
C ASN A 244 2.09 0.85 4.19
N TRP A 245 2.99 0.04 4.67
CA TRP A 245 4.25 -0.26 4.00
C TRP A 245 4.04 -0.95 2.65
N ARG A 246 4.76 -0.47 1.63
CA ARG A 246 4.82 -1.03 0.27
C ARG A 246 6.26 -1.38 -0.08
N SER A 247 6.46 -2.59 -0.55
CA SER A 247 7.75 -3.02 -1.09
C SER A 247 8.06 -2.31 -2.42
N PRO A 248 9.32 -2.27 -2.85
CA PRO A 248 9.70 -1.67 -4.12
C PRO A 248 8.93 -2.24 -5.32
N GLY A 249 8.65 -1.38 -6.29
CA GLY A 249 8.02 -1.77 -7.54
C GLY A 249 8.16 -0.69 -8.60
N GLY A 250 8.22 -1.06 -9.87
CA GLY A 250 8.33 -0.16 -11.00
C GLY A 250 9.45 0.87 -10.87
N ALA A 251 9.11 2.14 -10.96
CA ALA A 251 10.04 3.26 -10.84
C ALA A 251 10.55 3.47 -9.41
N VAL A 252 9.81 3.04 -8.39
CA VAL A 252 10.17 3.21 -6.98
C VAL A 252 11.02 2.02 -6.53
N LYS A 253 12.30 2.25 -6.24
CA LYS A 253 13.30 1.22 -5.94
C LYS A 253 13.52 0.96 -4.45
N TYR A 254 12.85 1.71 -3.59
CA TYR A 254 12.94 1.60 -2.14
C TYR A 254 11.57 1.30 -1.53
N ASN A 255 11.56 0.81 -0.30
CA ASN A 255 10.33 0.67 0.45
C ASN A 255 9.70 2.04 0.73
N THR A 256 8.38 2.09 0.68
CA THR A 256 7.59 3.31 0.94
C THR A 256 6.47 3.03 1.92
N VAL A 257 5.89 4.09 2.45
CA VAL A 257 4.68 4.03 3.26
C VAL A 257 3.62 4.89 2.59
N THR A 258 2.50 4.26 2.20
CA THR A 258 1.37 5.00 1.63
C THR A 258 0.53 5.62 2.74
N PRO A 259 -0.18 6.73 2.49
CA PRO A 259 -1.02 7.35 3.53
C PRO A 259 -2.19 6.48 3.99
N SER A 260 -2.74 5.62 3.13
CA SER A 260 -3.88 4.76 3.45
C SER A 260 -3.82 3.46 2.65
N VAL A 261 -4.37 2.38 3.20
CA VAL A 261 -4.58 1.10 2.47
C VAL A 261 -5.95 0.98 1.82
N THR A 262 -6.91 1.81 2.21
CA THR A 262 -8.31 1.72 1.77
C THR A 262 -8.85 3.00 1.15
N GLY A 263 -8.25 4.14 1.42
CA GLY A 263 -8.64 5.42 0.83
C GLY A 263 -8.27 5.46 -0.65
N ARG A 264 -9.26 5.54 -1.54
CA ARG A 264 -9.06 5.40 -2.99
C ARG A 264 -7.90 6.26 -3.54
N TRP A 265 -7.87 7.54 -3.19
CA TRP A 265 -6.86 8.49 -3.70
C TRP A 265 -5.50 8.38 -3.00
N PHE A 266 -5.42 7.65 -1.88
CA PHE A 266 -4.25 7.56 -1.02
C PHE A 266 -3.78 6.12 -0.80
N SER A 267 -4.46 5.16 -1.42
CA SER A 267 -4.08 3.75 -1.42
C SER A 267 -3.31 3.41 -2.70
N GLY A 268 -2.70 2.28 -2.68
CA GLY A 268 -2.02 1.78 -3.85
C GLY A 268 -0.51 1.92 -3.73
N ASN A 269 0.12 2.23 -4.84
CA ASN A 269 1.57 2.28 -5.00
C ASN A 269 2.13 3.71 -4.99
N GLN A 270 1.33 4.64 -4.50
CA GLN A 270 1.65 6.07 -4.48
C GLN A 270 2.22 6.51 -3.14
N THR A 271 3.15 7.46 -3.18
CA THR A 271 3.78 8.05 -2.00
C THR A 271 3.93 9.55 -2.19
N TRP A 272 3.55 10.29 -1.16
CA TRP A 272 3.62 11.75 -1.13
C TRP A 272 4.73 12.20 -0.18
N PRO A 273 5.57 13.16 -0.57
CA PRO A 273 6.63 13.69 0.29
C PRO A 273 6.12 14.19 1.65
N TRP A 274 5.01 14.93 1.65
CA TRP A 274 4.39 15.45 2.86
C TRP A 274 4.10 14.37 3.92
N ASP A 275 3.50 13.26 3.48
CA ASP A 275 3.20 12.11 4.33
C ASP A 275 4.49 11.38 4.72
N THR A 276 5.41 11.22 3.77
CA THR A 276 6.70 10.57 3.97
C THR A 276 7.48 11.19 5.14
N TRP A 277 7.55 12.52 5.21
CA TRP A 277 8.29 13.20 6.27
C TRP A 277 7.78 12.86 7.66
N LYS A 278 6.45 12.85 7.84
CA LYS A 278 5.80 12.55 9.12
C LYS A 278 5.82 11.05 9.44
N GLN A 279 5.59 10.22 8.44
CA GLN A 279 5.65 8.76 8.59
C GLN A 279 7.05 8.28 8.97
N ALA A 280 8.09 8.81 8.31
CA ALA A 280 9.47 8.45 8.60
C ALA A 280 9.88 8.86 10.03
N PHE A 281 9.49 10.06 10.49
CA PHE A 281 9.67 10.46 11.87
C PHE A 281 9.11 9.44 12.86
N ALA A 282 7.83 9.08 12.68
CA ALA A 282 7.17 8.13 13.56
C ALA A 282 7.79 6.72 13.47
N MET A 283 8.09 6.25 12.26
CA MET A 283 8.65 4.91 12.04
C MET A 283 10.08 4.76 12.54
N ALA A 284 10.86 5.85 12.62
CA ALA A 284 12.24 5.79 13.13
C ALA A 284 12.33 5.15 14.52
N HIS A 285 11.30 5.32 15.34
CA HIS A 285 11.25 4.80 16.70
C HIS A 285 11.06 3.28 16.79
N PHE A 286 10.52 2.62 15.74
CA PHE A 286 10.27 1.16 15.78
C PHE A 286 10.75 0.41 14.56
N ASN A 287 10.82 1.06 13.39
CA ASN A 287 11.26 0.47 12.13
C ASN A 287 12.16 1.46 11.36
N PRO A 288 13.37 1.77 11.90
CA PRO A 288 14.23 2.82 11.37
C PRO A 288 14.71 2.57 9.93
N ASP A 289 14.82 1.31 9.52
CA ASP A 289 15.26 0.97 8.16
C ASP A 289 14.21 1.39 7.13
N ILE A 290 12.93 1.12 7.41
CA ILE A 290 11.83 1.57 6.54
C ILE A 290 11.68 3.10 6.60
N ALA A 291 11.89 3.72 7.75
CA ALA A 291 11.92 5.19 7.86
C ALA A 291 12.95 5.81 6.90
N LYS A 292 14.18 5.29 6.90
CA LYS A 292 15.26 5.74 6.01
C LYS A 292 14.94 5.47 4.53
N GLU A 293 14.40 4.29 4.21
CA GLU A 293 14.06 3.93 2.85
C GLU A 293 12.88 4.74 2.29
N ASN A 294 11.88 5.05 3.11
CA ASN A 294 10.76 5.89 2.70
C ASN A 294 11.23 7.29 2.25
N ILE A 295 12.18 7.88 2.98
CA ILE A 295 12.82 9.14 2.59
C ILE A 295 13.67 8.96 1.33
N ARG A 296 14.49 7.90 1.24
CA ARG A 296 15.28 7.59 0.03
C ARG A 296 14.42 7.45 -1.21
N ALA A 297 13.26 6.80 -1.09
CA ALA A 297 12.33 6.61 -2.20
C ALA A 297 11.97 7.93 -2.86
N VAL A 298 11.57 8.92 -2.05
CA VAL A 298 11.20 10.25 -2.53
C VAL A 298 12.40 10.96 -3.15
N PHE A 299 13.54 10.98 -2.48
CA PHE A 299 14.76 11.62 -2.98
C PHE A 299 15.43 10.88 -4.16
N SER A 300 15.10 9.61 -4.39
CA SER A 300 15.61 8.88 -5.56
C SER A 300 15.06 9.41 -6.87
N LEU A 301 13.95 10.13 -6.81
CA LEU A 301 13.27 10.74 -7.95
C LEU A 301 13.41 12.28 -7.96
N GLN A 302 14.27 12.83 -7.12
CA GLN A 302 14.66 14.25 -7.15
C GLN A 302 15.26 14.61 -8.51
N ILE A 303 14.83 15.73 -9.05
CA ILE A 303 15.31 16.21 -10.36
C ILE A 303 16.82 16.51 -10.29
N GLN A 304 17.56 15.90 -11.19
CA GLN A 304 19.02 15.97 -11.24
C GLN A 304 19.49 16.97 -12.30
N PRO A 305 20.73 17.48 -12.19
CA PRO A 305 21.37 18.22 -13.28
C PRO A 305 21.36 17.41 -14.59
N GLY A 306 20.99 18.06 -15.70
CA GLY A 306 20.86 17.41 -17.00
C GLY A 306 19.53 16.69 -17.25
N ASP A 307 18.55 16.84 -16.38
CA ASP A 307 17.19 16.32 -16.61
C ASP A 307 16.62 16.93 -17.89
N SER A 308 16.24 16.07 -18.86
CA SER A 308 15.76 16.50 -20.17
C SER A 308 14.29 16.97 -20.14
N VAL A 309 13.52 16.59 -19.14
CA VAL A 309 12.11 16.92 -19.01
C VAL A 309 11.93 18.24 -18.23
N ARG A 310 12.73 18.42 -17.17
CA ARG A 310 12.61 19.56 -16.25
C ARG A 310 13.99 20.16 -15.90
N PRO A 311 14.75 20.66 -16.88
CA PRO A 311 16.10 21.17 -16.64
C PRO A 311 16.15 22.39 -15.71
N GLN A 312 15.04 23.14 -15.60
CA GLN A 312 14.93 24.30 -14.72
C GLN A 312 14.69 23.93 -13.24
N ASP A 313 14.26 22.70 -12.95
CA ASP A 313 13.81 22.29 -11.62
C ASP A 313 14.81 21.38 -10.90
N VAL A 314 16.08 21.55 -11.16
CA VAL A 314 17.15 20.79 -10.46
C VAL A 314 17.01 20.94 -8.95
N GLY A 315 16.92 19.82 -8.23
CA GLY A 315 16.70 19.79 -6.80
C GLY A 315 15.25 19.59 -6.38
N PHE A 316 14.28 19.79 -7.28
CA PHE A 316 12.87 19.57 -6.98
C PHE A 316 12.57 18.12 -6.61
N VAL A 317 11.70 17.94 -5.65
CA VAL A 317 11.13 16.64 -5.27
C VAL A 317 9.69 16.59 -5.74
N PRO A 318 9.30 15.62 -6.59
CA PRO A 318 7.94 15.50 -7.08
C PRO A 318 6.90 15.44 -5.95
N ASP A 319 5.75 16.04 -6.19
CA ASP A 319 4.62 16.08 -5.27
C ASP A 319 4.09 14.71 -4.87
N LEU A 320 4.23 13.78 -5.78
CA LEU A 320 3.76 12.42 -5.71
C LEU A 320 4.72 11.56 -6.54
N ILE A 321 5.12 10.44 -5.98
CA ILE A 321 5.83 9.38 -6.71
C ILE A 321 5.00 8.10 -6.73
N ALA A 322 5.12 7.32 -7.79
CA ALA A 322 4.42 6.05 -7.94
C ALA A 322 5.29 5.03 -8.70
N TRP A 323 4.85 3.78 -8.69
CA TRP A 323 5.53 2.70 -9.41
C TRP A 323 5.57 2.96 -10.92
N ASN A 324 4.52 3.55 -11.47
CA ASN A 324 4.51 3.99 -12.86
C ASN A 324 5.07 5.41 -12.98
N LEU A 325 5.78 5.69 -14.05
CA LEU A 325 6.37 7.02 -14.30
C LEU A 325 5.29 8.05 -14.63
N SER A 326 5.63 9.33 -14.48
CA SER A 326 4.80 10.43 -15.00
C SER A 326 4.68 10.37 -16.54
N PRO A 327 3.65 11.01 -17.16
CA PRO A 327 3.47 11.02 -18.62
C PRO A 327 4.67 11.58 -19.35
N GLU A 328 5.27 12.62 -18.81
CA GLU A 328 6.43 13.26 -19.41
C GLU A 328 7.64 12.32 -19.48
N ARG A 329 7.64 11.29 -18.63
CA ARG A 329 8.68 10.25 -18.55
C ARG A 329 8.25 8.93 -19.17
N GLY A 330 7.17 8.92 -19.97
CA GLY A 330 6.67 7.76 -20.69
C GLY A 330 5.72 6.86 -19.90
N GLY A 331 5.27 7.28 -18.72
CA GLY A 331 4.24 6.59 -17.94
C GLY A 331 2.83 7.09 -18.25
N ASP A 332 1.80 6.54 -17.57
CA ASP A 332 0.43 6.98 -17.77
C ASP A 332 0.03 8.17 -16.88
N GLY A 333 0.88 8.57 -16.00
CA GLY A 333 0.99 9.84 -15.33
C GLY A 333 -0.17 10.45 -14.58
N GLY A 334 -1.27 9.82 -14.48
CA GLY A 334 -2.32 10.31 -13.59
C GLY A 334 -1.85 10.37 -12.13
N ASN A 335 -0.75 9.75 -11.86
CA ASN A 335 -0.19 9.51 -10.53
C ASN A 335 0.98 10.45 -10.15
N TRP A 336 1.59 11.18 -11.07
CA TRP A 336 2.62 12.17 -10.73
C TRP A 336 2.03 13.57 -10.76
N ASN A 337 1.70 14.08 -9.57
CA ASN A 337 1.20 15.43 -9.43
C ASN A 337 2.38 16.39 -9.25
N GLU A 338 2.58 17.24 -10.22
CA GLU A 338 3.60 18.28 -10.19
C GLU A 338 3.00 19.68 -10.07
N ARG A 339 1.71 19.78 -9.80
CA ARG A 339 1.00 21.05 -9.73
C ARG A 339 1.22 21.81 -8.44
N ASN A 340 1.32 21.07 -7.32
CA ASN A 340 1.47 21.66 -5.99
C ASN A 340 2.75 21.18 -5.35
N THR A 341 3.56 22.09 -4.87
CA THR A 341 4.70 21.74 -4.04
C THR A 341 4.22 21.37 -2.65
N LYS A 342 4.74 20.28 -2.11
CA LYS A 342 4.42 19.86 -0.74
C LYS A 342 5.31 20.57 0.28
N PRO A 343 4.86 20.76 1.52
CA PRO A 343 5.67 21.38 2.58
C PRO A 343 7.07 20.79 2.69
N SER A 344 8.08 21.64 2.76
CA SER A 344 9.49 21.24 2.74
C SER A 344 9.99 20.79 4.13
N LEU A 345 9.33 19.80 4.73
CA LEU A 345 9.73 19.23 6.03
C LEU A 345 10.83 18.16 5.90
N ALA A 346 11.47 18.05 4.75
CA ALA A 346 12.48 17.02 4.50
C ALA A 346 13.65 17.09 5.47
N ALA A 347 14.21 18.29 5.70
CA ALA A 347 15.34 18.49 6.60
C ALA A 347 14.97 18.14 8.06
N TRP A 348 13.79 18.55 8.50
CA TRP A 348 13.27 18.16 9.81
C TRP A 348 13.17 16.65 9.93
N SER A 349 12.52 15.99 8.98
CA SER A 349 12.33 14.52 8.99
C SER A 349 13.66 13.76 9.00
N VAL A 350 14.61 14.18 8.16
CA VAL A 350 15.95 13.58 8.13
C VAL A 350 16.66 13.75 9.46
N MET A 351 16.57 14.93 10.08
CA MET A 351 17.19 15.18 11.38
C MET A 351 16.55 14.34 12.48
N GLU A 352 15.23 14.20 12.49
CA GLU A 352 14.53 13.37 13.48
C GLU A 352 14.86 11.88 13.32
N VAL A 353 14.93 11.37 12.09
CA VAL A 353 15.39 10.00 11.84
C VAL A 353 16.85 9.82 12.28
N TYR A 354 17.71 10.82 12.03
CA TYR A 354 19.10 10.79 12.49
C TYR A 354 19.20 10.83 14.03
N ASN A 355 18.39 11.64 14.70
CA ASN A 355 18.36 11.71 16.16
C ASN A 355 18.09 10.35 16.82
N VAL A 356 17.23 9.54 16.21
CA VAL A 356 16.94 8.19 16.69
C VAL A 356 18.03 7.19 16.29
N THR A 357 18.52 7.25 15.05
CA THR A 357 19.37 6.19 14.48
C THR A 357 20.87 6.45 14.68
N GLN A 358 21.28 7.69 14.82
CA GLN A 358 22.68 8.15 14.87
C GLN A 358 23.52 7.68 13.64
N ASP A 359 22.85 7.40 12.53
CA ASP A 359 23.48 6.91 11.29
C ASP A 359 24.06 8.08 10.48
N LYS A 360 25.34 8.40 10.77
CA LYS A 360 26.08 9.46 10.06
C LYS A 360 26.26 9.16 8.56
N THR A 361 26.36 7.91 8.18
CA THR A 361 26.51 7.51 6.77
C THR A 361 25.26 7.86 5.99
N TRP A 362 24.09 7.52 6.53
CA TRP A 362 22.82 7.89 5.94
C TRP A 362 22.60 9.41 5.93
N LEU A 363 22.95 10.10 7.01
CA LEU A 363 22.86 11.56 7.05
C LEU A 363 23.75 12.22 5.96
N ALA A 364 24.97 11.73 5.77
CA ALA A 364 25.86 12.19 4.72
C ALA A 364 25.31 11.92 3.31
N GLU A 365 24.61 10.80 3.10
CA GLU A 365 23.89 10.50 1.86
C GLU A 365 22.76 11.51 1.60
N MET A 366 22.00 11.89 2.63
CA MET A 366 20.84 12.78 2.50
C MET A 366 21.21 14.24 2.37
N TYR A 367 22.32 14.68 3.00
CA TYR A 367 22.71 16.09 3.09
C TYR A 367 22.76 16.81 1.72
N PRO A 368 23.47 16.33 0.70
CA PRO A 368 23.50 17.01 -0.60
C PRO A 368 22.13 17.09 -1.27
N LYS A 369 21.27 16.12 -1.04
CA LYS A 369 19.90 16.10 -1.57
C LYS A 369 19.02 17.14 -0.90
N LEU A 370 19.18 17.32 0.41
CA LEU A 370 18.51 18.37 1.19
C LEU A 370 18.94 19.75 0.75
N VAL A 371 20.26 19.97 0.55
CA VAL A 371 20.80 21.26 0.06
C VAL A 371 20.19 21.56 -1.33
N ALA A 372 20.21 20.62 -2.25
CA ALA A 372 19.65 20.81 -3.58
C ALA A 372 18.14 21.13 -3.56
N TYR A 373 17.39 20.50 -2.64
CA TYR A 373 15.96 20.76 -2.46
C TYR A 373 15.70 22.15 -1.84
N HIS A 374 16.49 22.53 -0.85
CA HIS A 374 16.43 23.88 -0.24
C HIS A 374 16.75 24.98 -1.25
N ASP A 375 17.83 24.82 -2.01
CA ASP A 375 18.24 25.79 -3.03
C ASP A 375 17.20 25.93 -4.16
N TRP A 376 16.52 24.81 -4.50
CA TRP A 376 15.42 24.83 -5.47
C TRP A 376 14.27 25.74 -5.00
N TRP A 377 13.89 25.71 -3.72
CA TRP A 377 12.87 26.58 -3.18
C TRP A 377 13.19 28.04 -3.38
N LEU A 378 14.37 28.47 -2.97
CA LEU A 378 14.80 29.86 -3.09
C LEU A 378 14.98 30.30 -4.53
N ARG A 379 15.48 29.42 -5.38
CA ARG A 379 15.73 29.74 -6.80
C ARG A 379 14.46 29.74 -7.65
N ASN A 380 13.55 28.80 -7.39
CA ASN A 380 12.41 28.53 -8.27
C ASN A 380 11.07 28.99 -7.69
N ARG A 381 11.04 29.37 -6.42
CA ARG A 381 9.82 29.70 -5.69
C ARG A 381 9.83 31.05 -4.98
N ASP A 382 10.86 31.82 -5.11
CA ASP A 382 10.93 33.22 -4.71
C ASP A 382 10.77 34.09 -5.98
N HIS A 383 9.52 34.21 -6.46
CA HIS A 383 9.24 34.88 -7.72
C HIS A 383 9.43 36.39 -7.68
N ASN A 384 9.30 37.00 -6.52
CA ASN A 384 9.45 38.43 -6.32
C ASN A 384 10.79 38.84 -5.73
N GLY A 385 11.70 37.89 -5.43
CA GLY A 385 13.04 38.13 -4.92
C GLY A 385 13.10 38.69 -3.49
N ASN A 386 12.06 38.42 -2.67
CA ASN A 386 12.01 38.92 -1.29
C ASN A 386 12.61 37.96 -0.25
N GLY A 387 13.13 36.83 -0.66
CA GLY A 387 13.71 35.79 0.18
C GLY A 387 12.70 34.84 0.84
N VAL A 388 11.41 34.96 0.48
CA VAL A 388 10.34 34.10 0.98
C VAL A 388 9.79 33.25 -0.17
N PRO A 389 10.01 31.92 -0.18
CA PRO A 389 9.50 31.06 -1.24
C PRO A 389 7.98 31.02 -1.26
N GLU A 390 7.43 31.12 -2.46
CA GLU A 390 6.01 31.06 -2.71
C GLU A 390 5.56 29.67 -3.14
N TYR A 391 4.26 29.45 -3.03
CA TYR A 391 3.57 28.25 -3.41
C TYR A 391 3.12 28.27 -4.86
N GLY A 392 3.04 27.08 -5.48
CA GLY A 392 2.45 26.92 -6.78
C GLY A 392 3.04 25.75 -7.54
N ALA A 393 2.48 25.47 -8.71
CA ALA A 393 2.96 24.43 -9.60
C ALA A 393 4.18 24.91 -10.40
N THR A 394 5.04 23.99 -10.75
CA THR A 394 6.22 24.29 -11.55
C THR A 394 5.89 24.43 -13.05
N ARG A 395 4.87 23.75 -13.55
CA ARG A 395 4.55 23.68 -14.98
C ARG A 395 3.08 23.79 -15.35
N ASP A 396 2.17 23.61 -14.42
CA ASP A 396 0.74 23.61 -14.74
C ASP A 396 0.20 25.05 -14.87
N LYS A 397 -0.20 25.43 -16.07
CA LYS A 397 -0.78 26.75 -16.37
C LYS A 397 -2.04 27.06 -15.55
N ALA A 398 -2.73 26.04 -15.04
CA ALA A 398 -3.88 26.24 -14.16
C ALA A 398 -3.49 26.80 -12.78
N HIS A 399 -2.21 26.71 -12.42
CA HIS A 399 -1.68 27.12 -11.11
C HIS A 399 -0.62 28.23 -11.19
N ASN A 400 -0.23 28.66 -12.38
CA ASN A 400 0.71 29.77 -12.59
C ASN A 400 0.25 30.66 -13.71
N THR A 401 0.57 31.95 -13.62
CA THR A 401 0.44 32.89 -14.74
C THR A 401 1.48 32.57 -15.82
N GLU A 402 1.36 33.16 -16.99
CA GLU A 402 2.38 33.07 -18.05
C GLU A 402 3.72 33.66 -17.62
N SER A 403 3.73 34.60 -16.68
CA SER A 403 4.94 35.15 -16.07
C SER A 403 5.53 34.28 -14.97
N GLY A 404 4.88 33.16 -14.61
CA GLY A 404 5.32 32.25 -13.55
C GLY A 404 4.83 32.61 -12.16
N GLU A 405 3.99 33.63 -12.02
CA GLU A 405 3.38 34.01 -10.75
C GLU A 405 2.37 32.92 -10.31
N MET A 406 2.37 32.61 -9.03
CA MET A 406 1.50 31.60 -8.47
C MET A 406 0.02 32.00 -8.54
N LEU A 407 -0.82 31.05 -8.92
CA LEU A 407 -2.28 31.16 -8.91
C LEU A 407 -2.86 30.28 -7.79
N PHE A 408 -3.85 30.80 -7.09
CA PHE A 408 -4.70 30.05 -6.17
C PHE A 408 -6.07 29.83 -6.77
N THR A 409 -6.56 28.63 -6.64
CA THR A 409 -7.96 28.32 -6.88
C THR A 409 -8.70 28.30 -5.56
N VAL A 410 -9.70 29.13 -5.44
CA VAL A 410 -10.48 29.29 -4.23
C VAL A 410 -11.95 28.96 -4.52
N LYS A 411 -12.54 28.09 -3.73
CA LYS A 411 -13.98 27.80 -3.78
C LYS A 411 -14.74 28.70 -2.84
N LYS A 412 -15.78 29.36 -3.39
CA LYS A 412 -16.74 30.13 -2.63
C LYS A 412 -18.14 29.63 -2.94
N GLY A 413 -18.65 28.72 -2.09
CA GLY A 413 -19.84 27.96 -2.42
C GLY A 413 -19.64 27.13 -3.68
N ASP A 414 -20.52 27.24 -4.66
CA ASP A 414 -20.42 26.53 -5.95
C ASP A 414 -19.54 27.26 -6.99
N LYS A 415 -18.94 28.37 -6.62
CA LYS A 415 -18.09 29.16 -7.53
C LYS A 415 -16.62 28.94 -7.23
N GLU A 416 -15.85 28.73 -8.27
CA GLU A 416 -14.41 28.62 -8.24
C GLU A 416 -13.81 29.92 -8.78
N GLU A 417 -12.97 30.58 -7.98
CA GLU A 417 -12.26 31.81 -8.37
C GLU A 417 -10.77 31.57 -8.31
N THR A 418 -10.05 31.94 -9.37
CA THR A 418 -8.58 31.86 -9.42
C THR A 418 -8.01 33.24 -9.12
N GLN A 419 -7.06 33.30 -8.19
CA GLN A 419 -6.39 34.54 -7.78
C GLN A 419 -4.87 34.37 -7.84
N SER A 420 -4.15 35.45 -8.10
CA SER A 420 -2.69 35.44 -8.15
C SER A 420 -2.03 36.08 -6.93
N GLY A 421 -0.85 35.55 -6.56
CA GLY A 421 0.07 36.13 -5.59
C GLY A 421 -0.27 35.93 -4.11
N LEU A 422 0.75 35.97 -3.28
CA LEU A 422 0.68 35.79 -1.81
C LEU A 422 -0.24 36.81 -1.11
N ASN A 423 -0.36 38.00 -1.63
CA ASN A 423 -1.25 39.00 -1.08
C ASN A 423 -2.74 38.63 -1.11
N ASN A 424 -3.10 37.73 -2.01
CA ASN A 424 -4.45 37.16 -2.08
C ASN A 424 -4.69 36.10 -1.03
N TYR A 425 -3.63 35.37 -0.60
CA TYR A 425 -3.68 34.40 0.46
C TYR A 425 -4.16 34.97 1.80
N ALA A 426 -3.53 36.03 2.27
CA ALA A 426 -3.92 36.68 3.53
C ALA A 426 -5.39 37.12 3.51
N ARG A 427 -5.86 37.69 2.40
CA ARG A 427 -7.26 38.09 2.26
C ARG A 427 -8.24 36.93 2.23
N VAL A 428 -7.82 35.79 1.72
CA VAL A 428 -8.61 34.58 1.67
C VAL A 428 -8.75 33.98 3.06
N VAL A 429 -7.67 33.89 3.83
CA VAL A 429 -7.66 33.37 5.21
C VAL A 429 -8.47 34.25 6.15
N GLU A 430 -8.31 35.59 6.07
CA GLU A 430 -9.02 36.54 6.91
C GLU A 430 -10.54 36.50 6.74
N LYS A 431 -11.01 36.16 5.56
CA LYS A 431 -12.47 36.18 5.28
C LYS A 431 -13.21 34.92 5.69
N GLY A 432 -12.54 33.81 5.98
CA GLY A 432 -13.17 32.54 6.41
C GLY A 432 -14.26 32.04 5.46
N GLN A 433 -14.19 32.38 4.17
CA GLN A 433 -15.28 32.23 3.20
C GLN A 433 -15.08 31.08 2.20
N TYR A 434 -14.07 30.22 2.43
CA TYR A 434 -13.64 29.27 1.40
C TYR A 434 -13.64 27.83 1.94
N ASP A 435 -14.32 26.94 1.22
CA ASP A 435 -14.50 25.54 1.61
C ASP A 435 -13.25 24.68 1.41
N SER A 436 -12.36 25.07 0.52
CA SER A 436 -11.07 24.42 0.35
C SER A 436 -10.05 25.39 -0.22
N LEU A 437 -8.97 25.57 0.51
CA LEU A 437 -7.79 26.23 0.01
C LEU A 437 -6.71 25.15 -0.08
N GLU A 438 -6.19 24.91 -1.26
CA GLU A 438 -4.93 24.18 -1.38
C GLU A 438 -3.80 25.09 -0.94
N ILE A 439 -3.74 25.32 0.37
CA ILE A 439 -2.63 26.03 0.99
C ILE A 439 -1.66 25.00 1.46
N PRO A 440 -0.51 25.11 1.05
CA PRO A 440 0.57 24.37 1.56
C PRO A 440 0.94 24.82 2.97
N ALA A 441 1.14 23.85 3.85
CA ALA A 441 1.43 24.05 5.26
C ALA A 441 2.73 24.85 5.57
N GLN A 442 3.54 25.13 4.56
CA GLN A 442 4.75 25.93 4.69
C GLN A 442 4.48 27.42 4.95
N VAL A 443 3.31 27.90 4.56
CA VAL A 443 2.91 29.29 4.83
C VAL A 443 2.29 29.43 6.22
N ALA A 444 1.93 28.29 6.85
CA ALA A 444 1.39 28.24 8.21
C ALA A 444 2.48 27.96 9.29
N ALA A 445 3.72 27.74 8.88
CA ALA A 445 4.88 27.58 9.75
C ALA A 445 5.77 28.82 9.68
#